data_73e4bb23440235f4a055b2b5b20b4639
#
_entry.id   73e4bb23440235f4a055b2b5b20b4639
#
_cell.length_a   1.000
_cell.length_b   1.000
_cell.length_c   1.000
_cell.angle_alpha   90.00
_cell.angle_beta   90.00
_cell.angle_gamma   90.00
#
_symmetry.space_group_name_H-M   'P 1'
#
loop_
_entity.id
_entity.type
_entity.pdbx_description
1 polymer ?
#
loop_
_entity_poly.entity_id
_entity_poly.type
_entity_poly.pdbx_seq_one_letter_code
_entity_poly.pdbx_strand_id
1 'polypeptide(L)'
;MSQPVEVDVVIIGGGLAGLSAARRLDRAGVEWLLVEGSDRLGGRVATDVIDGWRMDRGFQTLNTAYPRLPALVDIDALDMRYFTSGVLVRRCGELHRLENPLREPLATPQTLISGIGTLTDRLKFAALATRCATLPVHRLLDMPEVTTQEMLRAAGLSHRIIEEALRPFFSGVFADRSLDTSSHVAAMVLRSFTRGRIGVPAAGMAALPAAIAGPLPFPQLLIGARALAVGPGMVVTEGGEVRCRAVIVATDPAGAAALLPDRLPRPDVHSLTTFYFGADHAPIDEPILLLDGDRREIIANSVVMSNAAPEYAPGGKSLIAATVVGISAPSGASETVIRVELSRMYGVPADDWDLLSVVTVPQALPAARPPQTRLRKPIHLGDRLFVAGDHRDSPSIQGAMAGGWRTAGAVLASLGARVGV
;
A
#
# COMPACT_ATOMS: atom_id res chain seq x y z
N MET A 1 -1.99 -5.94 43.37
CA MET A 1 -2.08 -6.57 42.04
C MET A 1 -3.46 -6.24 41.48
N SER A 2 -3.55 -5.44 40.43
CA SER A 2 -4.81 -5.18 39.76
C SER A 2 -5.36 -6.51 39.18
N GLN A 3 -6.69 -6.69 39.22
CA GLN A 3 -7.31 -7.83 38.55
C GLN A 3 -6.96 -7.82 37.05
N PRO A 4 -6.69 -9.01 36.45
CA PRO A 4 -6.44 -9.09 35.03
C PRO A 4 -7.66 -8.55 34.27
N VAL A 5 -7.41 -7.74 33.25
CA VAL A 5 -8.46 -7.27 32.33
C VAL A 5 -8.98 -8.50 31.58
N GLU A 6 -10.30 -8.65 31.49
CA GLU A 6 -10.94 -9.74 30.76
C GLU A 6 -11.85 -9.15 29.65
N VAL A 7 -11.67 -9.63 28.41
CA VAL A 7 -12.47 -9.23 27.25
C VAL A 7 -12.74 -10.46 26.36
N ASP A 8 -13.70 -10.37 25.43
CA ASP A 8 -13.92 -11.46 24.49
C ASP A 8 -12.76 -11.64 23.50
N VAL A 9 -12.22 -10.53 22.96
CA VAL A 9 -11.20 -10.55 21.91
C VAL A 9 -10.08 -9.55 22.18
N VAL A 10 -8.83 -10.00 22.11
CA VAL A 10 -7.68 -9.11 22.05
C VAL A 10 -7.18 -9.02 20.60
N ILE A 11 -6.99 -7.80 20.11
CA ILE A 11 -6.40 -7.49 18.80
C ILE A 11 -5.01 -6.91 19.05
N ILE A 12 -3.96 -7.51 18.47
CA ILE A 12 -2.59 -7.06 18.62
C ILE A 12 -2.15 -6.38 17.32
N GLY A 13 -1.92 -5.06 17.38
CA GLY A 13 -1.51 -4.22 16.28
C GLY A 13 -2.63 -3.30 15.78
N GLY A 14 -2.36 -1.99 15.84
CA GLY A 14 -3.26 -0.90 15.45
C GLY A 14 -3.11 -0.45 13.98
N GLY A 15 -2.57 -1.31 13.10
CA GLY A 15 -2.56 -1.07 11.67
C GLY A 15 -3.94 -1.26 11.03
N LEU A 16 -4.04 -1.05 9.70
CA LEU A 16 -5.32 -1.16 8.98
C LEU A 16 -6.02 -2.51 9.17
N ALA A 17 -5.28 -3.60 9.35
CA ALA A 17 -5.86 -4.92 9.59
C ALA A 17 -6.52 -5.00 10.98
N GLY A 18 -5.81 -4.54 12.02
CA GLY A 18 -6.34 -4.50 13.38
C GLY A 18 -7.53 -3.56 13.52
N LEU A 19 -7.42 -2.35 12.97
CA LEU A 19 -8.53 -1.37 12.96
C LEU A 19 -9.76 -1.90 12.21
N SER A 20 -9.56 -2.58 11.07
CA SER A 20 -10.66 -3.19 10.32
C SER A 20 -11.31 -4.34 11.10
N ALA A 21 -10.52 -5.12 11.85
CA ALA A 21 -11.05 -6.15 12.73
C ALA A 21 -11.85 -5.54 13.89
N ALA A 22 -11.30 -4.52 14.56
CA ALA A 22 -11.96 -3.81 15.65
C ALA A 22 -13.32 -3.24 15.20
N ARG A 23 -13.39 -2.58 14.04
CA ARG A 23 -14.64 -2.05 13.46
C ARG A 23 -15.71 -3.13 13.28
N ARG A 24 -15.32 -4.33 12.89
CA ARG A 24 -16.27 -5.42 12.70
C ARG A 24 -16.74 -6.03 14.02
N LEU A 25 -15.85 -6.19 14.99
CA LEU A 25 -16.19 -6.71 16.32
C LEU A 25 -17.08 -5.72 17.07
N ASP A 26 -16.74 -4.43 17.02
CA ASP A 26 -17.52 -3.34 17.60
C ASP A 26 -18.96 -3.32 17.07
N ARG A 27 -19.15 -3.40 15.76
CA ARG A 27 -20.49 -3.50 15.14
C ARG A 27 -21.27 -4.76 15.55
N ALA A 28 -20.60 -5.81 15.94
CA ALA A 28 -21.22 -7.04 16.41
C ALA A 28 -21.50 -7.03 17.91
N GLY A 29 -21.15 -5.96 18.64
CA GLY A 29 -21.37 -5.82 20.09
C GLY A 29 -20.54 -6.80 20.93
N VAL A 30 -19.40 -7.26 20.43
CA VAL A 30 -18.48 -8.15 21.15
C VAL A 30 -17.46 -7.28 21.88
N GLU A 31 -17.14 -7.60 23.12
CA GLU A 31 -16.09 -6.90 23.87
C GLU A 31 -14.71 -7.19 23.30
N TRP A 32 -13.96 -6.14 23.00
CA TRP A 32 -12.62 -6.26 22.42
C TRP A 32 -11.66 -5.23 23.02
N LEU A 33 -10.38 -5.53 22.96
CA LEU A 33 -9.28 -4.61 23.30
C LEU A 33 -8.25 -4.65 22.17
N LEU A 34 -7.87 -3.49 21.65
CA LEU A 34 -6.78 -3.36 20.68
C LEU A 34 -5.53 -2.87 21.40
N VAL A 35 -4.43 -3.60 21.24
CA VAL A 35 -3.12 -3.31 21.81
C VAL A 35 -2.16 -2.90 20.70
N GLU A 36 -1.62 -1.68 20.76
CA GLU A 36 -0.65 -1.13 19.81
C GLU A 36 0.64 -0.75 20.54
N GLY A 37 1.77 -1.27 20.08
CA GLY A 37 3.08 -1.06 20.72
C GLY A 37 3.76 0.27 20.37
N SER A 38 3.29 0.99 19.34
CA SER A 38 3.78 2.32 19.01
C SER A 38 2.94 3.41 19.69
N ASP A 39 3.34 4.65 19.51
CA ASP A 39 2.66 5.84 20.04
C ASP A 39 1.43 6.28 19.21
N ARG A 40 1.12 5.56 18.12
CA ARG A 40 0.06 5.91 17.18
C ARG A 40 -0.58 4.71 16.50
N LEU A 41 -1.79 4.91 16.01
CA LEU A 41 -2.48 3.97 15.11
C LEU A 41 -2.04 4.16 13.65
N GLY A 42 -2.35 3.17 12.80
CA GLY A 42 -2.12 3.20 11.36
C GLY A 42 -1.02 2.27 10.87
N GLY A 43 -0.07 1.88 11.74
CA GLY A 43 1.04 1.01 11.38
C GLY A 43 1.90 1.63 10.27
N ARG A 44 1.99 0.96 9.10
CA ARG A 44 2.73 1.44 7.91
C ARG A 44 2.07 2.65 7.23
N VAL A 45 0.77 2.87 7.43
CA VAL A 45 0.05 4.03 6.86
C VAL A 45 0.11 5.18 7.84
N ALA A 46 0.98 6.14 7.55
CA ALA A 46 1.26 7.28 8.40
C ALA A 46 1.79 8.46 7.59
N THR A 47 1.62 9.66 8.14
CA THR A 47 2.10 10.92 7.60
C THR A 47 2.83 11.68 8.69
N ASP A 48 4.04 12.13 8.42
CA ASP A 48 4.78 13.05 9.28
C ASP A 48 4.52 14.48 8.80
N VAL A 49 4.25 15.39 9.73
CA VAL A 49 4.02 16.82 9.44
C VAL A 49 5.13 17.62 10.10
N ILE A 50 5.98 18.25 9.29
CA ILE A 50 7.15 19.01 9.75
C ILE A 50 7.17 20.34 8.98
N ASP A 51 7.14 21.46 9.68
CA ASP A 51 7.21 22.81 9.11
C ASP A 51 6.20 23.06 7.96
N GLY A 52 5.01 22.48 8.07
CA GLY A 52 3.95 22.58 7.06
C GLY A 52 4.05 21.57 5.90
N TRP A 53 5.14 20.82 5.80
CA TRP A 53 5.28 19.72 4.85
C TRP A 53 4.56 18.47 5.38
N ARG A 54 3.79 17.77 4.52
CA ARG A 54 3.20 16.47 4.82
C ARG A 54 3.91 15.39 4.02
N MET A 55 4.61 14.52 4.72
CA MET A 55 5.40 13.43 4.13
C MET A 55 4.85 12.11 4.62
N ASP A 56 4.26 11.34 3.73
CA ASP A 56 3.79 10.00 4.05
C ASP A 56 4.99 9.06 4.29
N ARG A 57 4.83 8.08 5.18
CA ARG A 57 5.91 7.12 5.45
C ARG A 57 6.07 6.12 4.31
N GLY A 58 6.73 6.58 3.24
CA GLY A 58 6.81 5.97 1.92
C GLY A 58 5.74 6.50 0.96
N PHE A 59 6.00 6.44 -0.35
CA PHE A 59 4.99 6.85 -1.34
C PHE A 59 3.80 5.90 -1.31
N GLN A 60 2.68 6.36 -0.82
CA GLN A 60 1.45 5.60 -0.66
C GLN A 60 0.29 6.30 -1.38
N THR A 61 -0.65 5.52 -1.87
CA THR A 61 -1.87 6.04 -2.50
C THR A 61 -3.08 5.21 -2.12
N LEU A 62 -4.24 5.84 -2.11
CA LEU A 62 -5.53 5.20 -1.89
C LEU A 62 -6.26 5.04 -3.23
N ASN A 63 -6.81 3.86 -3.48
CA ASN A 63 -7.62 3.60 -4.66
C ASN A 63 -9.10 3.50 -4.27
N THR A 64 -9.95 4.32 -4.90
CA THR A 64 -11.39 4.38 -4.59
C THR A 64 -12.15 3.09 -4.93
N ALA A 65 -11.58 2.21 -5.76
CA ALA A 65 -12.18 0.92 -6.10
C ALA A 65 -11.87 -0.21 -5.10
N TYR A 66 -11.20 0.09 -4.00
CA TYR A 66 -10.95 -0.92 -2.97
C TYR A 66 -12.28 -1.41 -2.35
N PRO A 67 -12.64 -2.69 -2.53
CA PRO A 67 -13.98 -3.19 -2.15
C PRO A 67 -14.29 -3.07 -0.65
N ARG A 68 -13.26 -3.02 0.22
CA ARG A 68 -13.48 -2.93 1.66
C ARG A 68 -13.62 -1.48 2.16
N LEU A 69 -13.16 -0.53 1.39
CA LEU A 69 -13.12 0.88 1.79
C LEU A 69 -14.50 1.44 2.20
N PRO A 70 -15.60 1.27 1.42
CA PRO A 70 -16.90 1.84 1.79
C PRO A 70 -17.52 1.25 3.07
N ALA A 71 -17.08 0.07 3.49
CA ALA A 71 -17.55 -0.53 4.74
C ALA A 71 -16.82 0.04 5.98
N LEU A 72 -15.71 0.74 5.79
CA LEU A 72 -14.86 1.23 6.88
C LEU A 72 -14.89 2.75 7.02
N VAL A 73 -14.93 3.45 5.90
CA VAL A 73 -14.84 4.92 5.86
C VAL A 73 -15.79 5.51 4.82
N ASP A 74 -16.21 6.72 5.05
CA ASP A 74 -16.79 7.58 4.04
C ASP A 74 -15.65 8.22 3.24
N ILE A 75 -15.58 7.95 1.94
CA ILE A 75 -14.51 8.44 1.05
C ILE A 75 -14.60 9.96 0.90
N ASP A 76 -15.80 10.52 0.89
CA ASP A 76 -16.00 11.97 0.74
C ASP A 76 -15.46 12.72 1.97
N ALA A 77 -15.57 12.11 3.16
CA ALA A 77 -15.02 12.68 4.40
C ALA A 77 -13.48 12.65 4.46
N LEU A 78 -12.79 11.88 3.60
CA LEU A 78 -11.34 11.88 3.52
C LEU A 78 -10.77 13.07 2.74
N ASP A 79 -11.60 13.87 2.10
CA ASP A 79 -11.19 15.03 1.28
C ASP A 79 -10.07 14.64 0.26
N MET A 80 -10.41 13.71 -0.63
CA MET A 80 -9.45 13.08 -1.54
C MET A 80 -8.96 14.03 -2.63
N ARG A 81 -7.65 14.03 -2.86
CA ARG A 81 -6.94 14.67 -3.98
C ARG A 81 -6.48 13.59 -4.94
N TYR A 82 -6.67 13.77 -6.25
CA TYR A 82 -6.49 12.71 -7.21
C TYR A 82 -5.34 12.99 -8.18
N PHE A 83 -4.60 11.94 -8.50
CA PHE A 83 -3.62 11.95 -9.57
C PHE A 83 -4.28 11.76 -10.94
N THR A 84 -3.61 12.26 -11.98
CA THR A 84 -3.98 12.00 -13.38
C THR A 84 -3.91 10.51 -13.68
N SER A 85 -4.87 10.01 -14.46
CA SER A 85 -4.97 8.59 -14.81
C SER A 85 -4.02 8.23 -15.94
N GLY A 86 -2.74 8.08 -15.61
CA GLY A 86 -1.67 7.78 -16.56
C GLY A 86 -0.31 7.88 -15.92
N VAL A 87 0.71 7.84 -16.76
CA VAL A 87 2.11 8.04 -16.36
C VAL A 87 2.84 8.85 -17.43
N LEU A 88 3.84 9.61 -17.01
CA LEU A 88 4.88 10.16 -17.86
C LEU A 88 6.09 9.24 -17.82
N VAL A 89 6.72 9.03 -18.96
CA VAL A 89 7.94 8.23 -19.08
C VAL A 89 9.03 9.09 -19.68
N ARG A 90 10.10 9.34 -18.95
CA ARG A 90 11.30 10.01 -19.48
C ARG A 90 12.15 8.98 -20.22
N ARG A 91 12.37 9.22 -21.52
CA ARG A 91 13.19 8.34 -22.35
C ARG A 91 13.97 9.15 -23.38
N CYS A 92 15.29 8.92 -23.44
CA CYS A 92 16.20 9.62 -24.36
C CYS A 92 16.07 11.16 -24.32
N GLY A 93 15.84 11.72 -23.14
CA GLY A 93 15.64 13.16 -22.95
C GLY A 93 14.24 13.70 -23.26
N GLU A 94 13.32 12.87 -23.77
CA GLU A 94 11.94 13.26 -24.07
C GLU A 94 10.94 12.73 -23.05
N LEU A 95 9.83 13.44 -22.84
CA LEU A 95 8.69 13.00 -22.03
C LEU A 95 7.62 12.37 -22.92
N HIS A 96 7.30 11.15 -22.62
CA HIS A 96 6.25 10.39 -23.30
C HIS A 96 5.09 10.15 -22.36
N ARG A 97 3.86 10.36 -22.82
CA ARG A 97 2.64 10.19 -22.06
C ARG A 97 1.98 8.85 -22.38
N LEU A 98 1.61 8.11 -21.33
CA LEU A 98 0.79 6.90 -21.44
C LEU A 98 -0.41 7.06 -20.50
N GLU A 99 -1.60 7.21 -21.06
CA GLU A 99 -2.84 7.38 -20.32
C GLU A 99 -3.80 6.22 -20.51
N ASN A 100 -4.74 6.10 -19.61
CA ASN A 100 -5.82 5.14 -19.75
C ASN A 100 -6.90 5.73 -20.69
N PRO A 101 -7.04 5.22 -21.93
CA PRO A 101 -7.98 5.77 -22.90
C PRO A 101 -9.45 5.65 -22.47
N LEU A 102 -9.78 4.76 -21.54
CA LEU A 102 -11.12 4.63 -20.98
C LEU A 102 -11.49 5.76 -20.03
N ARG A 103 -10.49 6.45 -19.47
CA ARG A 103 -10.68 7.53 -18.50
C ARG A 103 -10.35 8.91 -19.06
N GLU A 104 -9.38 8.96 -19.97
CA GLU A 104 -8.90 10.19 -20.60
C GLU A 104 -9.01 10.06 -22.14
N PRO A 105 -10.24 9.99 -22.68
CA PRO A 105 -10.44 9.80 -24.12
C PRO A 105 -9.87 10.93 -24.96
N LEU A 106 -9.80 12.14 -24.41
CA LEU A 106 -9.25 13.32 -25.11
C LEU A 106 -7.72 13.30 -25.22
N ALA A 107 -7.03 12.57 -24.33
CA ALA A 107 -5.58 12.42 -24.36
C ALA A 107 -5.12 11.24 -25.24
N THR A 108 -6.04 10.46 -25.78
CA THR A 108 -5.77 9.32 -26.67
C THR A 108 -4.85 9.67 -27.86
N PRO A 109 -5.00 10.83 -28.55
CA PRO A 109 -4.09 11.20 -29.64
C PRO A 109 -2.63 11.34 -29.19
N GLN A 110 -2.37 11.96 -28.04
CA GLN A 110 -1.00 12.11 -27.49
C GLN A 110 -0.41 10.75 -27.09
N THR A 111 -1.21 9.88 -26.49
CA THR A 111 -0.83 8.50 -26.17
C THR A 111 -0.51 7.71 -27.45
N LEU A 112 -1.26 7.92 -28.54
CA LEU A 112 -1.02 7.23 -29.82
C LEU A 112 0.30 7.62 -30.50
N ILE A 113 0.76 8.86 -30.30
CA ILE A 113 2.02 9.37 -30.87
C ILE A 113 3.22 9.12 -29.95
N SER A 114 2.98 8.67 -28.72
CA SER A 114 4.04 8.38 -27.74
C SER A 114 5.08 7.41 -28.30
N GLY A 115 6.36 7.71 -28.10
CA GLY A 115 7.47 6.84 -28.49
C GLY A 115 7.66 5.57 -27.66
N ILE A 116 6.81 5.31 -26.65
CA ILE A 116 6.90 4.15 -25.75
C ILE A 116 6.05 2.99 -26.27
N GLY A 117 6.68 1.86 -26.54
CA GLY A 117 6.02 0.70 -27.13
C GLY A 117 5.42 0.96 -28.51
N THR A 118 4.72 -0.02 -29.04
CA THR A 118 3.97 0.08 -30.30
C THR A 118 2.48 0.32 -30.03
N LEU A 119 1.72 0.73 -31.05
CA LEU A 119 0.26 0.77 -30.95
C LEU A 119 -0.33 -0.60 -30.57
N THR A 120 0.25 -1.68 -31.12
CA THR A 120 -0.13 -3.06 -30.81
C THR A 120 0.09 -3.37 -29.32
N ASP A 121 1.21 -2.93 -28.73
CA ASP A 121 1.47 -3.10 -27.29
C ASP A 121 0.41 -2.42 -26.43
N ARG A 122 0.03 -1.21 -26.80
CA ARG A 122 -0.99 -0.45 -26.06
C ARG A 122 -2.36 -1.10 -26.14
N LEU A 123 -2.76 -1.58 -27.31
CA LEU A 123 -4.02 -2.32 -27.49
C LEU A 123 -4.01 -3.63 -26.68
N LYS A 124 -2.91 -4.37 -26.68
CA LYS A 124 -2.76 -5.60 -25.88
C LYS A 124 -2.81 -5.30 -24.37
N PHE A 125 -2.14 -4.24 -23.93
CA PHE A 125 -2.17 -3.84 -22.52
C PHE A 125 -3.57 -3.38 -22.10
N ALA A 126 -4.26 -2.60 -22.94
CA ALA A 126 -5.64 -2.20 -22.71
C ALA A 126 -6.59 -3.42 -22.63
N ALA A 127 -6.40 -4.42 -23.50
CA ALA A 127 -7.16 -5.67 -23.46
C ALA A 127 -6.91 -6.46 -22.16
N LEU A 128 -5.62 -6.56 -21.73
CA LEU A 128 -5.26 -7.19 -20.46
C LEU A 128 -5.90 -6.47 -19.27
N ALA A 129 -5.79 -5.14 -19.20
CA ALA A 129 -6.37 -4.31 -18.15
C ALA A 129 -7.91 -4.43 -18.11
N THR A 130 -8.57 -4.39 -19.29
CA THR A 130 -10.02 -4.59 -19.41
C THR A 130 -10.42 -5.98 -18.94
N ARG A 131 -9.70 -7.02 -19.32
CA ARG A 131 -9.94 -8.39 -18.84
C ARG A 131 -9.86 -8.47 -17.32
N CYS A 132 -8.82 -7.88 -16.71
CA CYS A 132 -8.69 -7.81 -15.25
C CYS A 132 -9.83 -7.02 -14.59
N ALA A 133 -10.29 -5.95 -15.23
CA ALA A 133 -11.38 -5.13 -14.71
C ALA A 133 -12.75 -5.80 -14.77
N THR A 134 -13.04 -6.56 -15.82
CA THR A 134 -14.38 -7.09 -16.13
C THR A 134 -14.62 -8.50 -15.59
N LEU A 135 -13.62 -9.39 -15.67
CA LEU A 135 -13.80 -10.77 -15.20
C LEU A 135 -14.11 -10.81 -13.69
N PRO A 136 -14.98 -11.74 -13.24
CA PRO A 136 -15.15 -12.02 -11.82
C PRO A 136 -13.81 -12.41 -11.15
N VAL A 137 -13.62 -11.98 -9.89
CA VAL A 137 -12.35 -12.20 -9.16
C VAL A 137 -11.98 -13.70 -9.10
N HIS A 138 -12.94 -14.59 -8.83
CA HIS A 138 -12.66 -16.03 -8.80
C HIS A 138 -12.09 -16.53 -10.14
N ARG A 139 -12.60 -16.06 -11.28
CA ARG A 139 -12.09 -16.43 -12.60
C ARG A 139 -10.66 -15.96 -12.84
N LEU A 140 -10.30 -14.79 -12.30
CA LEU A 140 -8.92 -14.29 -12.37
C LEU A 140 -7.98 -15.15 -11.53
N LEU A 141 -8.43 -15.59 -10.35
CA LEU A 141 -7.66 -16.41 -9.43
C LEU A 141 -7.64 -17.91 -9.79
N ASP A 142 -8.54 -18.36 -10.66
CA ASP A 142 -8.55 -19.72 -11.22
C ASP A 142 -7.60 -19.88 -12.41
N MET A 143 -7.04 -18.77 -12.93
CA MET A 143 -6.05 -18.82 -14.00
C MET A 143 -4.72 -19.38 -13.47
N PRO A 144 -3.89 -20.02 -14.34
CA PRO A 144 -2.55 -20.44 -13.96
C PRO A 144 -1.76 -19.27 -13.36
N GLU A 145 -1.22 -19.48 -12.17
CA GLU A 145 -0.39 -18.50 -11.50
C GLU A 145 1.02 -18.54 -12.04
N VAL A 146 1.49 -17.39 -12.49
CA VAL A 146 2.86 -17.16 -13.00
C VAL A 146 3.40 -15.85 -12.40
N THR A 147 4.62 -15.47 -12.72
CA THR A 147 5.14 -14.14 -12.36
C THR A 147 4.44 -13.04 -13.14
N THR A 148 4.46 -11.82 -12.63
CA THR A 148 3.96 -10.64 -13.36
C THR A 148 4.66 -10.50 -14.71
N GLN A 149 5.98 -10.72 -14.75
CA GLN A 149 6.75 -10.66 -15.99
C GLN A 149 6.26 -11.66 -17.03
N GLU A 150 6.02 -12.91 -16.63
CA GLU A 150 5.49 -13.96 -17.51
C GLU A 150 4.07 -13.62 -17.97
N MET A 151 3.21 -13.10 -17.10
CA MET A 151 1.85 -12.65 -17.46
C MET A 151 1.89 -11.56 -18.55
N LEU A 152 2.77 -10.57 -18.41
CA LEU A 152 2.92 -9.50 -19.41
C LEU A 152 3.42 -10.04 -20.75
N ARG A 153 4.40 -10.94 -20.73
CA ARG A 153 4.89 -11.62 -21.94
C ARG A 153 3.82 -12.50 -22.60
N ALA A 154 3.08 -13.27 -21.80
CA ALA A 154 1.98 -14.12 -22.29
C ALA A 154 0.82 -13.30 -22.89
N ALA A 155 0.62 -12.05 -22.44
CA ALA A 155 -0.29 -11.11 -23.09
C ALA A 155 0.21 -10.59 -24.45
N GLY A 156 1.42 -11.01 -24.88
CA GLY A 156 2.05 -10.65 -26.14
C GLY A 156 2.62 -9.23 -26.18
N LEU A 157 2.90 -8.65 -25.02
CA LEU A 157 3.57 -7.34 -24.93
C LEU A 157 5.04 -7.46 -25.33
N SER A 158 5.53 -6.48 -26.06
CA SER A 158 6.93 -6.46 -26.47
C SER A 158 7.87 -6.25 -25.27
N HIS A 159 9.09 -6.72 -25.39
CA HIS A 159 10.14 -6.45 -24.40
C HIS A 159 10.29 -4.95 -24.15
N ARG A 160 10.13 -4.13 -25.19
CA ARG A 160 10.31 -2.69 -25.12
C ARG A 160 9.31 -2.04 -24.16
N ILE A 161 8.00 -2.24 -24.31
CA ILE A 161 7.00 -1.61 -23.41
C ILE A 161 7.11 -2.16 -21.98
N ILE A 162 7.47 -3.45 -21.85
CA ILE A 162 7.69 -4.05 -20.53
C ILE A 162 8.83 -3.32 -19.82
N GLU A 163 9.98 -3.14 -20.45
CA GLU A 163 11.15 -2.56 -19.79
C GLU A 163 11.08 -1.02 -19.65
N GLU A 164 10.50 -0.32 -20.65
CA GLU A 164 10.50 1.14 -20.67
C GLU A 164 9.37 1.76 -19.83
N ALA A 165 8.28 1.05 -19.57
CA ALA A 165 7.13 1.60 -18.85
C ALA A 165 6.59 0.67 -17.75
N LEU A 166 6.32 -0.61 -18.09
CA LEU A 166 5.60 -1.48 -17.15
C LEU A 166 6.47 -1.95 -15.99
N ARG A 167 7.77 -2.23 -16.24
CA ARG A 167 8.70 -2.57 -15.16
C ARG A 167 8.89 -1.41 -14.18
N PRO A 168 9.23 -0.17 -14.58
CA PRO A 168 9.31 0.95 -13.65
C PRO A 168 8.01 1.16 -12.86
N PHE A 169 6.86 1.07 -13.53
CA PHE A 169 5.56 1.19 -12.88
C PHE A 169 5.32 0.11 -11.82
N PHE A 170 5.40 -1.17 -12.21
CA PHE A 170 5.14 -2.27 -11.29
C PHE A 170 6.21 -2.42 -10.21
N SER A 171 7.46 -2.03 -10.49
CA SER A 171 8.53 -2.03 -9.49
C SER A 171 8.19 -1.12 -8.30
N GLY A 172 7.63 0.05 -8.55
CA GLY A 172 7.14 0.94 -7.49
C GLY A 172 5.92 0.36 -6.76
N VAL A 173 4.97 -0.24 -7.50
CA VAL A 173 3.74 -0.81 -6.93
C VAL A 173 4.00 -2.02 -6.04
N PHE A 174 4.93 -2.89 -6.43
CA PHE A 174 5.24 -4.14 -5.70
C PHE A 174 6.48 -4.05 -4.81
N ALA A 175 7.21 -2.95 -4.89
CA ALA A 175 8.56 -2.84 -4.30
C ALA A 175 9.50 -3.97 -4.79
N ASP A 176 9.33 -4.39 -6.06
CA ASP A 176 9.99 -5.55 -6.66
C ASP A 176 10.43 -5.24 -8.09
N ARG A 177 11.74 -5.08 -8.30
CA ARG A 177 12.32 -4.80 -9.62
C ARG A 177 12.29 -5.99 -10.57
N SER A 178 12.30 -7.22 -10.03
CA SER A 178 12.33 -8.45 -10.84
C SER A 178 10.99 -8.74 -11.52
N LEU A 179 9.88 -8.17 -11.03
CA LEU A 179 8.51 -8.50 -11.41
C LEU A 179 8.16 -9.97 -11.13
N ASP A 180 8.77 -10.55 -10.09
CA ASP A 180 8.50 -11.92 -9.65
C ASP A 180 7.19 -12.03 -8.85
N THR A 181 6.58 -10.90 -8.51
CA THR A 181 5.28 -10.86 -7.84
C THR A 181 4.23 -11.60 -8.67
N SER A 182 3.38 -12.37 -7.99
CA SER A 182 2.32 -13.21 -8.58
C SER A 182 1.41 -12.45 -9.55
N SER A 183 1.11 -13.09 -10.67
CA SER A 183 0.14 -12.59 -11.67
C SER A 183 -1.26 -12.37 -11.08
N HIS A 184 -1.64 -13.11 -10.04
CA HIS A 184 -2.90 -12.88 -9.33
C HIS A 184 -2.90 -11.53 -8.62
N VAL A 185 -1.79 -11.16 -7.98
CA VAL A 185 -1.63 -9.83 -7.36
C VAL A 185 -1.63 -8.74 -8.43
N ALA A 186 -0.88 -8.93 -9.52
CA ALA A 186 -0.85 -7.99 -10.64
C ALA A 186 -2.24 -7.78 -11.26
N ALA A 187 -3.01 -8.86 -11.44
CA ALA A 187 -4.38 -8.77 -11.95
C ALA A 187 -5.31 -7.97 -11.01
N MET A 188 -5.17 -8.13 -9.68
CA MET A 188 -5.93 -7.33 -8.71
C MET A 188 -5.52 -5.86 -8.74
N VAL A 189 -4.23 -5.57 -8.90
CA VAL A 189 -3.73 -4.20 -9.07
C VAL A 189 -4.30 -3.58 -10.34
N LEU A 190 -4.14 -4.23 -11.51
CA LEU A 190 -4.69 -3.75 -12.78
C LEU A 190 -6.21 -3.52 -12.69
N ARG A 191 -6.95 -4.45 -12.06
CA ARG A 191 -8.37 -4.31 -11.80
C ARG A 191 -8.70 -3.03 -11.03
N SER A 192 -7.99 -2.78 -9.94
CA SER A 192 -8.21 -1.62 -9.08
C SER A 192 -7.87 -0.32 -9.81
N PHE A 193 -6.75 -0.28 -10.52
CA PHE A 193 -6.31 0.89 -11.28
C PHE A 193 -7.25 1.22 -12.44
N THR A 194 -7.83 0.21 -13.08
CA THR A 194 -8.79 0.43 -14.16
C THR A 194 -10.16 0.89 -13.64
N ARG A 195 -10.59 0.43 -12.46
CA ARG A 195 -11.94 0.70 -11.92
C ARG A 195 -12.02 1.91 -11.01
N GLY A 196 -10.93 2.22 -10.26
CA GLY A 196 -10.88 3.27 -9.25
C GLY A 196 -10.08 4.49 -9.69
N ARG A 197 -10.24 5.59 -8.96
CA ARG A 197 -9.35 6.75 -9.01
C ARG A 197 -8.27 6.58 -7.93
N ILE A 198 -7.07 7.08 -8.24
CA ILE A 198 -5.92 7.01 -7.34
C ILE A 198 -5.67 8.40 -6.80
N GLY A 199 -5.49 8.48 -5.51
CA GLY A 199 -5.24 9.76 -4.85
C GLY A 199 -4.71 9.60 -3.44
N VAL A 200 -4.64 10.72 -2.75
CA VAL A 200 -4.27 10.83 -1.34
C VAL A 200 -5.27 11.73 -0.62
N PRO A 201 -5.54 11.54 0.68
CA PRO A 201 -6.29 12.51 1.45
C PRO A 201 -5.53 13.84 1.57
N ALA A 202 -6.21 14.96 1.56
CA ALA A 202 -5.61 16.29 1.73
C ALA A 202 -4.78 16.41 3.03
N ALA A 203 -5.21 15.72 4.08
CA ALA A 203 -4.51 15.69 5.37
C ALA A 203 -3.36 14.66 5.45
N GLY A 204 -3.03 13.96 4.35
CA GLY A 204 -2.05 12.87 4.33
C GLY A 204 -2.69 11.50 4.51
N MET A 205 -1.93 10.46 4.18
CA MET A 205 -2.41 9.07 4.25
C MET A 205 -2.82 8.63 5.67
N ALA A 206 -2.29 9.26 6.71
CA ALA A 206 -2.70 9.03 8.11
C ALA A 206 -4.19 9.31 8.36
N ALA A 207 -4.85 10.09 7.51
CA ALA A 207 -6.30 10.32 7.60
C ALA A 207 -7.12 9.03 7.44
N LEU A 208 -6.62 8.04 6.66
CA LEU A 208 -7.31 6.78 6.48
C LEU A 208 -7.42 5.96 7.78
N PRO A 209 -6.33 5.60 8.47
CA PRO A 209 -6.45 4.90 9.75
C PRO A 209 -7.17 5.73 10.82
N ALA A 210 -7.03 7.05 10.83
CA ALA A 210 -7.75 7.93 11.74
C ALA A 210 -9.27 7.85 11.50
N ALA A 211 -9.73 7.89 10.26
CA ALA A 211 -11.15 7.74 9.91
C ALA A 211 -11.71 6.36 10.27
N ILE A 212 -10.91 5.29 10.14
CA ILE A 212 -11.33 3.94 10.58
C ILE A 212 -11.42 3.87 12.11
N ALA A 213 -10.49 4.48 12.82
CA ALA A 213 -10.45 4.48 14.28
C ALA A 213 -11.48 5.42 14.92
N GLY A 214 -11.81 6.54 14.28
CA GLY A 214 -12.63 7.60 14.86
C GLY A 214 -13.94 7.17 15.52
N PRO A 215 -14.72 6.24 14.93
CA PRO A 215 -15.94 5.73 15.56
C PRO A 215 -15.73 4.66 16.65
N LEU A 216 -14.47 4.23 16.91
CA LEU A 216 -14.16 3.21 17.92
C LEU A 216 -14.08 3.82 19.32
N PRO A 217 -14.52 3.12 20.38
CA PRO A 217 -14.41 3.59 21.75
C PRO A 217 -12.94 3.73 22.16
N PHE A 218 -12.52 4.93 22.54
CA PHE A 218 -11.13 5.22 22.93
C PHE A 218 -10.60 4.32 24.06
N PRO A 219 -11.36 3.99 25.11
CA PRO A 219 -10.87 3.10 26.20
C PRO A 219 -10.49 1.70 25.72
N GLN A 220 -10.96 1.27 24.56
CA GLN A 220 -10.61 -0.04 23.97
C GLN A 220 -9.37 0.02 23.07
N LEU A 221 -8.73 1.18 22.92
CA LEU A 221 -7.51 1.41 22.13
C LEU A 221 -6.34 1.63 23.08
N LEU A 222 -5.60 0.58 23.40
CA LEU A 222 -4.43 0.65 24.27
C LEU A 222 -3.18 0.92 23.43
N ILE A 223 -2.85 2.20 23.30
CA ILE A 223 -1.71 2.70 22.50
C ILE A 223 -0.49 2.84 23.43
N GLY A 224 0.71 2.57 22.91
CA GLY A 224 1.96 2.58 23.67
C GLY A 224 2.13 1.32 24.55
N ALA A 225 1.36 0.26 24.29
CA ALA A 225 1.44 -1.00 25.02
C ALA A 225 1.83 -2.14 24.07
N ARG A 226 3.05 -2.59 24.18
CA ARG A 226 3.57 -3.70 23.36
C ARG A 226 3.08 -5.04 23.88
N ALA A 227 2.57 -5.89 22.99
CA ALA A 227 2.36 -7.31 23.28
C ALA A 227 3.72 -8.05 23.28
N LEU A 228 3.99 -8.78 24.35
CA LEU A 228 5.25 -9.50 24.59
C LEU A 228 5.11 -10.99 24.31
N ALA A 229 3.94 -11.58 24.63
CA ALA A 229 3.66 -12.98 24.41
C ALA A 229 2.17 -13.19 24.14
N VAL A 230 1.88 -14.26 23.42
CA VAL A 230 0.53 -14.69 23.05
C VAL A 230 0.37 -16.17 23.35
N GLY A 231 -0.68 -16.50 24.08
CA GLY A 231 -1.09 -17.86 24.37
C GLY A 231 -2.59 -18.06 24.18
N PRO A 232 -3.07 -19.32 24.28
CA PRO A 232 -4.50 -19.59 24.27
C PRO A 232 -5.20 -18.86 25.42
N GLY A 233 -6.09 -17.93 25.06
CA GLY A 233 -6.88 -17.18 26.04
C GLY A 233 -6.14 -16.09 26.82
N MET A 234 -4.92 -15.73 26.44
CA MET A 234 -4.13 -14.76 27.17
C MET A 234 -3.15 -14.01 26.27
N VAL A 235 -3.01 -12.72 26.51
CA VAL A 235 -1.97 -11.85 25.93
C VAL A 235 -1.21 -11.17 27.04
N VAL A 236 0.12 -11.26 27.03
CA VAL A 236 1.01 -10.55 27.95
C VAL A 236 1.46 -9.26 27.26
N THR A 237 1.23 -8.13 27.90
CA THR A 237 1.66 -6.82 27.45
C THR A 237 2.63 -6.18 28.44
N GLU A 238 3.29 -5.09 28.06
CA GLU A 238 4.09 -4.28 28.99
C GLU A 238 3.24 -3.72 30.16
N GLY A 239 1.92 -3.57 29.96
CA GLY A 239 0.98 -3.11 30.99
C GLY A 239 0.39 -4.23 31.88
N GLY A 240 0.71 -5.49 31.61
CA GLY A 240 0.20 -6.64 32.34
C GLY A 240 -0.50 -7.68 31.46
N GLU A 241 -1.15 -8.64 32.10
CA GLU A 241 -1.88 -9.72 31.43
C GLU A 241 -3.31 -9.33 31.09
N VAL A 242 -3.75 -9.70 29.88
CA VAL A 242 -5.12 -9.56 29.40
C VAL A 242 -5.65 -10.97 29.10
N ARG A 243 -6.74 -11.36 29.76
CA ARG A 243 -7.45 -12.61 29.48
C ARG A 243 -8.49 -12.40 28.41
N CYS A 244 -8.66 -13.38 27.52
CA CYS A 244 -9.60 -13.27 26.42
C CYS A 244 -10.07 -14.64 25.92
N ARG A 245 -11.16 -14.64 25.15
CA ARG A 245 -11.67 -15.86 24.53
C ARG A 245 -11.04 -16.14 23.17
N ALA A 246 -10.56 -15.09 22.48
CA ALA A 246 -9.89 -15.20 21.19
C ALA A 246 -8.82 -14.09 21.03
N VAL A 247 -7.78 -14.38 20.24
CA VAL A 247 -6.72 -13.42 19.92
C VAL A 247 -6.61 -13.24 18.42
N ILE A 248 -6.50 -11.99 17.95
CA ILE A 248 -6.17 -11.63 16.56
C ILE A 248 -4.78 -10.97 16.55
N VAL A 249 -3.79 -11.65 15.99
CA VAL A 249 -2.46 -11.06 15.74
C VAL A 249 -2.53 -10.34 14.41
N ALA A 250 -2.56 -9.00 14.45
CA ALA A 250 -2.71 -8.09 13.31
C ALA A 250 -1.49 -7.17 13.12
N THR A 251 -0.34 -7.58 13.63
CA THR A 251 0.93 -6.89 13.45
C THR A 251 1.45 -7.02 12.00
N ASP A 252 2.57 -6.37 11.69
CA ASP A 252 3.32 -6.67 10.49
C ASP A 252 3.78 -8.14 10.44
N PRO A 253 4.19 -8.65 9.26
CA PRO A 253 4.52 -10.07 9.10
C PRO A 253 5.64 -10.57 10.03
N ALA A 254 6.66 -9.74 10.30
CA ALA A 254 7.77 -10.13 11.17
C ALA A 254 7.35 -10.13 12.65
N GLY A 255 6.56 -9.14 13.05
CA GLY A 255 5.95 -9.09 14.39
C GLY A 255 5.03 -10.29 14.65
N ALA A 256 4.21 -10.66 13.66
CA ALA A 256 3.37 -11.86 13.77
C ALA A 256 4.19 -13.14 13.90
N ALA A 257 5.26 -13.30 13.12
CA ALA A 257 6.15 -14.45 13.21
C ALA A 257 6.95 -14.46 14.54
N ALA A 258 7.32 -13.29 15.07
CA ALA A 258 8.01 -13.19 16.36
C ALA A 258 7.10 -13.55 17.53
N LEU A 259 5.82 -13.17 17.50
CA LEU A 259 4.84 -13.54 18.53
C LEU A 259 4.39 -15.00 18.42
N LEU A 260 4.48 -15.60 17.24
CA LEU A 260 3.99 -16.95 16.95
C LEU A 260 5.02 -17.77 16.15
N PRO A 261 6.25 -17.96 16.66
CA PRO A 261 7.34 -18.58 15.91
C PRO A 261 7.05 -20.01 15.45
N ASP A 262 6.32 -20.78 16.28
CA ASP A 262 5.96 -22.17 15.98
C ASP A 262 4.76 -22.32 15.02
N ARG A 263 4.05 -21.24 14.75
CA ARG A 263 2.82 -21.22 13.94
C ARG A 263 2.96 -20.48 12.62
N LEU A 264 3.88 -19.51 12.56
CA LEU A 264 4.07 -18.64 11.40
C LEU A 264 5.54 -18.58 10.98
N PRO A 265 5.87 -18.96 9.75
CA PRO A 265 7.21 -18.74 9.23
C PRO A 265 7.44 -17.23 9.07
N ARG A 266 8.69 -16.80 9.21
CA ARG A 266 9.09 -15.43 8.87
C ARG A 266 8.93 -15.24 7.35
N PRO A 267 8.06 -14.33 6.90
CA PRO A 267 7.84 -14.12 5.48
C PRO A 267 8.96 -13.30 4.85
N ASP A 268 9.20 -13.52 3.56
CA ASP A 268 9.97 -12.58 2.76
C ASP A 268 9.19 -11.28 2.62
N VAL A 269 9.92 -10.17 2.64
CA VAL A 269 9.36 -8.82 2.53
C VAL A 269 10.16 -7.99 1.54
N HIS A 270 9.49 -7.05 0.90
CA HIS A 270 10.11 -6.02 0.09
C HIS A 270 10.26 -4.73 0.91
N SER A 271 11.27 -3.94 0.57
CA SER A 271 11.57 -2.65 1.19
C SER A 271 11.51 -1.53 0.17
N LEU A 272 11.21 -0.32 0.65
CA LEU A 272 11.23 0.91 -0.12
C LEU A 272 11.94 2.01 0.64
N THR A 273 12.57 2.93 -0.10
CA THR A 273 13.06 4.21 0.43
C THR A 273 12.47 5.34 -0.41
N THR A 274 11.89 6.33 0.23
CA THR A 274 11.36 7.53 -0.42
C THR A 274 12.15 8.74 0.03
N PHE A 275 12.68 9.49 -0.93
CA PHE A 275 13.33 10.78 -0.72
C PHE A 275 12.28 11.86 -0.99
N TYR A 276 12.14 12.80 -0.06
CA TYR A 276 11.27 13.95 -0.17
C TYR A 276 12.08 15.22 -0.33
N PHE A 277 11.79 15.94 -1.42
CA PHE A 277 12.44 17.21 -1.71
C PHE A 277 11.41 18.35 -1.74
N GLY A 278 11.78 19.47 -1.15
CA GLY A 278 11.08 20.74 -1.27
C GLY A 278 11.69 21.58 -2.39
N ALA A 279 10.87 22.21 -3.20
CA ALA A 279 11.27 23.15 -4.24
C ALA A 279 10.38 24.38 -4.24
N ASP A 280 10.90 25.53 -4.68
CA ASP A 280 10.13 26.76 -4.80
C ASP A 280 9.10 26.68 -5.94
N HIS A 281 9.40 25.90 -6.98
CA HIS A 281 8.52 25.67 -8.11
C HIS A 281 8.44 24.19 -8.48
N ALA A 282 7.26 23.76 -8.94
CA ALA A 282 7.08 22.41 -9.44
C ALA A 282 7.88 22.20 -10.75
N PRO A 283 8.66 21.09 -10.86
CA PRO A 283 9.38 20.80 -12.09
C PRO A 283 8.45 20.39 -13.26
N ILE A 284 7.22 20.01 -12.97
CA ILE A 284 6.10 19.80 -13.90
C ILE A 284 4.82 20.25 -13.21
N ASP A 285 3.82 20.72 -13.98
CA ASP A 285 2.57 21.30 -13.43
C ASP A 285 1.43 20.27 -13.26
N GLU A 286 1.70 19.00 -13.52
CA GLU A 286 0.66 17.98 -13.51
C GLU A 286 0.77 17.01 -12.32
N PRO A 287 -0.35 16.57 -11.74
CA PRO A 287 -0.38 15.54 -10.71
C PRO A 287 -0.24 14.13 -11.31
N ILE A 288 0.88 13.84 -11.95
CA ILE A 288 1.11 12.61 -12.70
C ILE A 288 2.40 11.91 -12.26
N LEU A 289 2.39 10.58 -12.26
CA LEU A 289 3.55 9.77 -11.92
C LEU A 289 4.58 9.79 -13.05
N LEU A 290 5.84 10.08 -12.72
CA LEU A 290 6.97 10.09 -13.65
C LEU A 290 7.80 8.82 -13.47
N LEU A 291 8.11 8.13 -14.58
CA LEU A 291 8.88 6.89 -14.64
C LEU A 291 10.17 7.07 -15.43
N ASP A 292 11.20 6.28 -15.10
CA ASP A 292 12.43 6.18 -15.87
C ASP A 292 12.32 5.12 -16.98
N GLY A 293 12.21 5.57 -18.22
CA GLY A 293 12.19 4.70 -19.41
C GLY A 293 13.56 4.36 -19.96
N ASP A 294 14.65 4.97 -19.45
CA ASP A 294 16.03 4.67 -19.85
C ASP A 294 16.63 3.48 -19.09
N ARG A 295 15.85 2.87 -18.21
CA ARG A 295 16.20 1.62 -17.47
C ARG A 295 17.44 1.75 -16.59
N ARG A 296 17.62 2.89 -15.96
CA ARG A 296 18.71 3.09 -14.98
C ARG A 296 18.42 2.42 -13.65
N GLU A 297 17.12 2.18 -13.37
CA GLU A 297 16.63 1.47 -12.18
C GLU A 297 17.04 2.10 -10.83
N ILE A 298 17.43 3.37 -10.83
CA ILE A 298 17.80 4.11 -9.60
C ILE A 298 16.52 4.52 -8.88
N ILE A 299 15.65 5.28 -9.56
CA ILE A 299 14.35 5.72 -9.07
C ILE A 299 13.27 4.91 -9.78
N ALA A 300 12.41 4.23 -9.02
CA ALA A 300 11.28 3.49 -9.60
C ALA A 300 10.22 4.43 -10.15
N ASN A 301 9.89 5.46 -9.37
CA ASN A 301 8.98 6.52 -9.78
C ASN A 301 9.25 7.80 -8.99
N SER A 302 8.80 8.92 -9.55
CA SER A 302 8.77 10.23 -8.88
C SER A 302 7.44 10.92 -9.15
N VAL A 303 7.00 11.78 -8.25
CA VAL A 303 5.79 12.56 -8.39
C VAL A 303 5.87 13.86 -7.61
N VAL A 304 5.28 14.93 -8.16
CA VAL A 304 5.08 16.18 -7.42
C VAL A 304 3.77 16.05 -6.63
N MET A 305 3.90 15.73 -5.35
CA MET A 305 2.76 15.45 -4.46
C MET A 305 1.84 16.67 -4.34
N SER A 306 2.42 17.85 -4.22
CA SER A 306 1.68 19.12 -4.09
C SER A 306 0.87 19.49 -5.33
N ASN A 307 1.15 18.93 -6.50
CA ASN A 307 0.31 19.14 -7.67
C ASN A 307 -1.05 18.44 -7.55
N ALA A 308 -1.08 17.26 -6.90
CA ALA A 308 -2.33 16.57 -6.59
C ALA A 308 -2.98 17.15 -5.34
N ALA A 309 -2.20 17.35 -4.28
CA ALA A 309 -2.62 17.79 -2.96
C ALA A 309 -1.79 19.01 -2.53
N PRO A 310 -2.23 20.24 -2.82
CA PRO A 310 -1.50 21.45 -2.43
C PRO A 310 -1.21 21.52 -0.93
N GLU A 311 -2.02 20.85 -0.12
CA GLU A 311 -1.89 20.78 1.33
C GLU A 311 -0.63 20.02 1.79
N TYR A 312 0.05 19.30 0.89
CA TYR A 312 1.29 18.57 1.20
C TYR A 312 2.54 19.47 1.29
N ALA A 313 2.45 20.69 0.77
CA ALA A 313 3.54 21.67 0.85
C ALA A 313 3.06 22.97 1.52
N PRO A 314 3.94 23.70 2.23
CA PRO A 314 3.62 25.04 2.67
C PRO A 314 3.38 25.97 1.47
N GLY A 315 2.59 27.02 1.66
CA GLY A 315 2.07 27.85 0.57
C GLY A 315 3.12 28.31 -0.43
N GLY A 316 2.84 28.03 -1.71
CA GLY A 316 3.68 28.41 -2.85
C GLY A 316 4.86 27.49 -3.16
N LYS A 317 5.11 26.47 -2.31
CA LYS A 317 6.20 25.49 -2.52
C LYS A 317 5.67 24.18 -3.12
N SER A 318 6.61 23.34 -3.56
CA SER A 318 6.33 22.05 -4.18
C SER A 318 7.02 20.92 -3.43
N LEU A 319 6.29 19.84 -3.15
CA LEU A 319 6.81 18.60 -2.57
C LEU A 319 7.00 17.55 -3.66
N ILE A 320 8.25 17.11 -3.84
CA ILE A 320 8.61 16.06 -4.79
C ILE A 320 8.95 14.79 -4.01
N ALA A 321 8.32 13.68 -4.35
CA ALA A 321 8.64 12.35 -3.82
C ALA A 321 9.37 11.53 -4.88
N ALA A 322 10.50 10.91 -4.50
CA ALA A 322 11.26 9.98 -5.33
C ALA A 322 11.38 8.63 -4.63
N THR A 323 10.87 7.57 -5.25
CA THR A 323 10.82 6.23 -4.65
C THR A 323 11.90 5.33 -5.24
N VAL A 324 12.67 4.72 -4.35
CA VAL A 324 13.72 3.73 -4.65
C VAL A 324 13.28 2.38 -4.10
N VAL A 325 13.37 1.33 -4.91
CA VAL A 325 13.12 -0.04 -4.45
C VAL A 325 14.32 -0.52 -3.65
N GLY A 326 14.06 -1.02 -2.45
CA GLY A 326 15.09 -1.50 -1.54
C GLY A 326 15.41 -0.49 -0.42
N ILE A 327 16.39 -0.87 0.39
CA ILE A 327 16.91 -0.01 1.46
C ILE A 327 18.04 0.84 0.87
N SER A 328 17.85 2.15 0.89
CA SER A 328 18.90 3.11 0.60
C SER A 328 19.26 3.83 1.91
N ALA A 329 20.47 3.65 2.38
CA ALA A 329 20.91 4.38 3.57
C ALA A 329 21.01 5.87 3.25
N PRO A 330 20.52 6.75 4.12
CA PRO A 330 20.72 8.18 3.95
C PRO A 330 22.23 8.48 4.05
N SER A 331 22.81 8.84 2.92
CA SER A 331 24.20 9.28 2.82
C SER A 331 24.30 10.39 1.78
N GLY A 332 25.27 11.27 1.90
CA GLY A 332 25.47 12.32 0.90
C GLY A 332 25.69 11.75 -0.51
N ALA A 333 26.33 10.58 -0.63
CA ALA A 333 26.51 9.91 -1.91
C ALA A 333 25.19 9.44 -2.52
N SER A 334 24.26 8.88 -1.70
CA SER A 334 22.93 8.47 -2.21
C SER A 334 22.06 9.67 -2.59
N GLU A 335 22.12 10.77 -1.83
CA GLU A 335 21.43 12.01 -2.16
C GLU A 335 21.90 12.57 -3.50
N THR A 336 23.23 12.68 -3.70
CA THR A 336 23.79 13.16 -4.97
C THR A 336 23.31 12.35 -6.17
N VAL A 337 23.32 11.03 -6.06
CA VAL A 337 22.82 10.15 -7.11
C VAL A 337 21.34 10.39 -7.40
N ILE A 338 20.51 10.55 -6.37
CA ILE A 338 19.06 10.82 -6.52
C ILE A 338 18.84 12.18 -7.17
N ARG A 339 19.59 13.25 -6.80
CA ARG A 339 19.48 14.58 -7.41
C ARG A 339 19.82 14.54 -8.90
N VAL A 340 20.94 13.89 -9.26
CA VAL A 340 21.32 13.72 -10.67
C VAL A 340 20.24 12.99 -11.45
N GLU A 341 19.68 11.95 -10.88
CA GLU A 341 18.62 11.17 -11.54
C GLU A 341 17.31 11.96 -11.65
N LEU A 342 16.90 12.71 -10.62
CA LEU A 342 15.74 13.60 -10.68
C LEU A 342 15.92 14.71 -11.71
N SER A 343 17.12 15.32 -11.76
CA SER A 343 17.43 16.32 -12.78
C SER A 343 17.24 15.77 -14.19
N ARG A 344 17.71 14.55 -14.42
CA ARG A 344 17.53 13.87 -15.72
C ARG A 344 16.06 13.55 -15.99
N MET A 345 15.35 13.01 -15.00
CA MET A 345 13.95 12.60 -15.15
C MET A 345 13.03 13.81 -15.40
N TYR A 346 13.21 14.90 -14.68
CA TYR A 346 12.41 16.11 -14.86
C TYR A 346 12.91 17.00 -15.98
N GLY A 347 14.19 16.92 -16.36
CA GLY A 347 14.80 17.79 -17.36
C GLY A 347 15.12 19.19 -16.84
N VAL A 348 15.16 19.36 -15.53
CA VAL A 348 15.54 20.60 -14.82
C VAL A 348 16.53 20.27 -13.69
N PRO A 349 17.43 21.18 -13.31
CA PRO A 349 18.35 20.95 -12.19
C PRO A 349 17.60 20.72 -10.87
N ALA A 350 18.02 19.72 -10.10
CA ALA A 350 17.50 19.43 -8.76
C ALA A 350 18.51 19.82 -7.65
N ASP A 351 19.56 20.56 -8.00
CA ASP A 351 20.63 20.93 -7.07
C ASP A 351 20.13 21.87 -5.95
N ASP A 352 19.21 22.77 -6.31
CA ASP A 352 18.63 23.77 -5.39
C ASP A 352 17.41 23.25 -4.61
N TRP A 353 17.02 22.00 -4.77
CA TRP A 353 15.89 21.45 -4.01
C TRP A 353 16.34 21.08 -2.59
N ASP A 354 15.56 21.41 -1.58
CA ASP A 354 15.83 21.05 -0.20
C ASP A 354 15.53 19.58 0.06
N LEU A 355 16.48 18.77 0.52
CA LEU A 355 16.18 17.43 1.02
C LEU A 355 15.48 17.54 2.38
N LEU A 356 14.19 17.24 2.43
CA LEU A 356 13.35 17.35 3.62
C LEU A 356 13.40 16.08 4.49
N SER A 357 13.36 14.91 3.85
CA SER A 357 13.35 13.64 4.57
C SER A 357 13.74 12.47 3.67
N VAL A 358 14.29 11.43 4.30
CA VAL A 358 14.53 10.12 3.69
C VAL A 358 13.82 9.08 4.54
N VAL A 359 12.75 8.52 4.01
CA VAL A 359 11.91 7.55 4.72
C VAL A 359 12.18 6.14 4.17
N THR A 360 12.80 5.30 4.98
CA THR A 360 13.01 3.89 4.67
C THR A 360 11.97 3.03 5.36
N VAL A 361 11.30 2.17 4.59
CA VAL A 361 10.32 1.19 5.10
C VAL A 361 10.88 -0.22 4.83
N PRO A 362 11.55 -0.84 5.81
CA PRO A 362 12.22 -2.14 5.63
C PRO A 362 11.27 -3.29 5.32
N GLN A 363 10.02 -3.17 5.74
CA GLN A 363 8.95 -4.16 5.55
C GLN A 363 7.75 -3.49 4.87
N ALA A 364 7.98 -2.89 3.70
CA ALA A 364 6.97 -2.15 2.98
C ALA A 364 5.82 -3.04 2.55
N LEU A 365 6.13 -4.18 1.92
CA LEU A 365 5.15 -5.15 1.44
C LEU A 365 5.62 -6.58 1.69
N PRO A 366 4.71 -7.52 2.01
CA PRO A 366 5.02 -8.96 1.95
C PRO A 366 5.34 -9.37 0.51
N ALA A 367 6.38 -10.17 0.33
CA ALA A 367 6.67 -10.78 -0.97
C ALA A 367 5.58 -11.80 -1.33
N ALA A 368 5.09 -11.73 -2.54
CA ALA A 368 4.03 -12.60 -3.05
C ALA A 368 4.46 -13.27 -4.34
N ARG A 369 5.54 -14.06 -4.29
CA ARG A 369 6.04 -14.83 -5.43
C ARG A 369 5.18 -16.07 -5.68
N PRO A 370 4.97 -16.49 -6.94
CA PRO A 370 4.33 -17.77 -7.25
C PRO A 370 5.24 -18.96 -6.85
N PRO A 371 4.71 -20.13 -6.50
CA PRO A 371 3.28 -20.38 -6.37
C PRO A 371 2.73 -19.89 -5.03
N GLN A 372 1.68 -19.06 -5.08
CA GLN A 372 0.88 -18.78 -3.89
C GLN A 372 -0.23 -19.82 -3.82
N THR A 373 -0.17 -20.77 -2.92
CA THR A 373 -1.20 -21.80 -2.80
C THR A 373 -2.62 -21.22 -2.80
N ARG A 374 -2.79 -20.05 -2.20
CA ARG A 374 -3.98 -19.19 -2.25
C ARG A 374 -3.58 -17.76 -1.96
N LEU A 375 -4.12 -16.79 -2.67
CA LEU A 375 -3.95 -15.37 -2.35
C LEU A 375 -4.51 -15.08 -0.94
N ARG A 376 -5.68 -15.63 -0.62
CA ARG A 376 -6.26 -15.59 0.73
C ARG A 376 -5.79 -16.79 1.54
N LYS A 377 -4.74 -16.59 2.30
CA LYS A 377 -4.13 -17.61 3.16
C LYS A 377 -5.02 -17.93 4.39
N PRO A 378 -4.85 -19.10 5.02
CA PRO A 378 -5.52 -19.45 6.28
C PRO A 378 -5.26 -18.40 7.36
N ILE A 379 -6.28 -18.07 8.13
CA ILE A 379 -6.25 -17.06 9.20
C ILE A 379 -6.43 -17.65 10.60
N HIS A 380 -6.98 -18.85 10.71
CA HIS A 380 -7.16 -19.57 11.98
C HIS A 380 -5.97 -20.50 12.22
N LEU A 381 -5.31 -20.36 13.36
CA LEU A 381 -4.11 -21.08 13.72
C LEU A 381 -4.35 -22.16 14.81
N GLY A 382 -5.60 -22.45 15.15
CA GLY A 382 -5.98 -23.31 16.29
C GLY A 382 -6.20 -22.51 17.57
N ASP A 383 -6.79 -23.13 18.58
CA ASP A 383 -6.93 -22.59 19.95
C ASP A 383 -7.55 -21.18 20.04
N ARG A 384 -8.45 -20.83 19.10
CA ARG A 384 -9.01 -19.48 18.94
C ARG A 384 -7.96 -18.38 18.74
N LEU A 385 -6.83 -18.75 18.16
CA LEU A 385 -5.77 -17.86 17.76
C LEU A 385 -5.89 -17.59 16.26
N PHE A 386 -5.90 -16.31 15.90
CA PHE A 386 -6.10 -15.86 14.53
C PHE A 386 -5.00 -14.89 14.12
N VAL A 387 -4.75 -14.79 12.81
CA VAL A 387 -3.78 -13.86 12.23
C VAL A 387 -4.43 -13.04 11.12
N ALA A 388 -4.18 -11.74 11.11
CA ALA A 388 -4.68 -10.81 10.11
C ALA A 388 -3.53 -9.98 9.52
N GLY A 389 -3.71 -9.48 8.31
CA GLY A 389 -2.74 -8.62 7.63
C GLY A 389 -2.79 -8.79 6.12
N ASP A 390 -2.06 -7.93 5.42
CA ASP A 390 -1.86 -8.01 3.97
C ASP A 390 -1.05 -9.26 3.56
N HIS A 391 -0.23 -9.79 4.43
CA HIS A 391 0.49 -11.07 4.24
C HIS A 391 -0.43 -12.30 4.24
N ARG A 392 -1.69 -12.15 4.62
CA ARG A 392 -2.72 -13.21 4.61
C ARG A 392 -3.76 -12.99 3.51
N ASP A 393 -3.61 -11.91 2.74
CA ASP A 393 -4.44 -11.53 1.59
C ASP A 393 -3.52 -10.93 0.50
N SER A 394 -3.96 -9.99 -0.31
CA SER A 394 -3.09 -9.27 -1.24
C SER A 394 -2.16 -8.30 -0.50
N PRO A 395 -0.87 -8.17 -0.88
CA PRO A 395 0.05 -7.20 -0.29
C PRO A 395 -0.35 -5.77 -0.67
N SER A 396 -1.28 -5.19 0.07
CA SER A 396 -1.87 -3.87 -0.22
C SER A 396 -2.69 -3.34 0.96
N ILE A 397 -3.01 -2.05 0.95
CA ILE A 397 -4.00 -1.40 1.83
C ILE A 397 -5.33 -2.19 1.81
N GLN A 398 -5.82 -2.54 0.61
CA GLN A 398 -7.04 -3.35 0.47
C GLN A 398 -6.90 -4.72 1.16
N GLY A 399 -5.77 -5.39 0.96
CA GLY A 399 -5.54 -6.71 1.58
C GLY A 399 -5.46 -6.66 3.10
N ALA A 400 -4.84 -5.62 3.65
CA ALA A 400 -4.82 -5.39 5.09
C ALA A 400 -6.23 -5.20 5.66
N MET A 401 -7.02 -4.30 5.06
CA MET A 401 -8.42 -4.06 5.47
C MET A 401 -9.29 -5.34 5.31
N ALA A 402 -9.19 -6.02 4.18
CA ALA A 402 -9.96 -7.23 3.89
C ALA A 402 -9.55 -8.40 4.80
N GLY A 403 -8.26 -8.56 5.06
CA GLY A 403 -7.71 -9.55 5.97
C GLY A 403 -8.24 -9.37 7.38
N GLY A 404 -8.18 -8.15 7.93
CA GLY A 404 -8.71 -7.84 9.26
C GLY A 404 -10.21 -8.10 9.36
N TRP A 405 -10.98 -7.60 8.41
CA TRP A 405 -12.43 -7.82 8.36
C TRP A 405 -12.80 -9.31 8.30
N ARG A 406 -12.13 -10.07 7.44
CA ARG A 406 -12.33 -11.51 7.30
C ARG A 406 -12.00 -12.25 8.60
N THR A 407 -10.91 -11.89 9.24
CA THR A 407 -10.46 -12.50 10.50
C THR A 407 -11.44 -12.25 11.62
N ALA A 408 -11.92 -11.02 11.80
CA ALA A 408 -12.96 -10.73 12.78
C ALA A 408 -14.24 -11.54 12.54
N GLY A 409 -14.63 -11.75 11.27
CA GLY A 409 -15.78 -12.63 10.96
C GLY A 409 -15.56 -14.09 11.38
N ALA A 410 -14.35 -14.62 11.22
CA ALA A 410 -14.03 -15.97 11.68
C ALA A 410 -14.02 -16.06 13.22
N VAL A 411 -13.54 -15.02 13.92
CA VAL A 411 -13.60 -14.92 15.37
C VAL A 411 -15.06 -14.93 15.85
N LEU A 412 -15.92 -14.07 15.28
CA LEU A 412 -17.35 -14.03 15.63
C LEU A 412 -18.02 -15.41 15.47
N ALA A 413 -17.74 -16.10 14.36
CA ALA A 413 -18.25 -17.46 14.16
C ALA A 413 -17.74 -18.44 15.21
N SER A 414 -16.47 -18.35 15.63
CA SER A 414 -15.87 -19.22 16.65
C SER A 414 -16.41 -18.96 18.07
N LEU A 415 -16.89 -17.74 18.32
CA LEU A 415 -17.49 -17.35 19.59
C LEU A 415 -19.00 -17.65 19.65
N GLY A 416 -19.61 -18.07 18.56
CA GLY A 416 -21.07 -18.26 18.45
C GLY A 416 -21.86 -16.95 18.41
N ALA A 417 -21.18 -15.82 18.19
CA ALA A 417 -21.83 -14.52 18.05
C ALA A 417 -22.59 -14.43 16.70
N ARG A 418 -23.78 -13.81 16.70
CA ARG A 418 -24.52 -13.56 15.45
C ARG A 418 -23.73 -12.60 14.59
N VAL A 419 -23.38 -13.04 13.40
CA VAL A 419 -22.81 -12.16 12.37
C VAL A 419 -23.96 -11.33 11.82
N GLY A 420 -24.12 -10.09 12.28
CA GLY A 420 -24.97 -9.13 11.61
C GLY A 420 -24.50 -8.96 10.15
N VAL A 421 -25.41 -9.05 9.19
CA VAL A 421 -25.20 -8.93 7.73
C VAL A 421 -24.79 -7.52 7.37
#